data_2becb10cf0b88ca6d6b5ac07287f3c61
#
_entry.id   2becb10cf0b88ca6d6b5ac07287f3c61
#
_cell.length_a   1.000
_cell.length_b   1.000
_cell.length_c   1.000
_cell.angle_alpha   90.00
_cell.angle_beta   90.00
_cell.angle_gamma   90.00
#
_symmetry.space_group_name_H-M   'P 1'
#
loop_
_entity.id
_entity.type
_entity.pdbx_description
1 polymer ?
#
loop_
_entity_poly.entity_id
_entity_poly.type
_entity_poly.pdbx_seq_one_letter_code
_entity_poly.pdbx_strand_id
1 'polypeptide(L)' 'MEELKINTPFIKLDSLLKFSGIAGDGTDAKILISEGCVTVNDEKEIRRGRKIYPGYEIKVEYEGQIAELRVCS' A
#
# COMPACT_ATOMS: atom_id res chain seq x y z
N MET A 1 -9.50 -1.21 10.66
CA MET A 1 -8.77 -1.33 9.36
C MET A 1 -9.64 -0.77 8.24
N GLU A 2 -9.07 0.10 7.46
CA GLU A 2 -9.78 0.71 6.34
C GLU A 2 -9.84 -0.26 5.16
N GLU A 3 -10.95 -0.25 4.44
CA GLU A 3 -11.09 -1.09 3.25
C GLU A 3 -11.03 -0.23 2.00
N LEU A 4 -10.27 -0.70 1.00
CA LEU A 4 -10.14 -0.03 -0.28
C LEU A 4 -10.69 -0.93 -1.37
N LYS A 5 -11.75 -0.49 -2.02
CA LYS A 5 -12.38 -1.27 -3.08
C LYS A 5 -11.71 -0.99 -4.43
N ILE A 6 -11.38 -2.05 -5.15
CA ILE A 6 -10.86 -1.96 -6.52
C ILE A 6 -11.83 -2.68 -7.46
N ASN A 7 -11.86 -2.24 -8.72
CA ASN A 7 -12.68 -2.87 -9.75
C ASN A 7 -11.83 -3.52 -10.84
N THR A 8 -10.57 -3.79 -10.52
CA THR A 8 -9.60 -4.46 -11.39
C THR A 8 -9.13 -5.74 -10.71
N PRO A 9 -8.49 -6.68 -11.43
CA PRO A 9 -8.00 -7.92 -10.80
C PRO A 9 -6.96 -7.69 -9.71
N PHE A 10 -6.16 -6.62 -9.84
CA PHE A 10 -5.15 -6.25 -8.85
C PHE A 10 -4.85 -4.77 -8.99
N ILE A 11 -4.09 -4.23 -8.03
CA ILE A 11 -3.57 -2.88 -8.09
C ILE A 11 -2.08 -2.94 -7.71
N LYS A 12 -1.24 -2.14 -8.36
CA LYS A 12 0.17 -2.07 -7.97
C LYS A 12 0.32 -1.33 -6.66
N LEU A 13 1.31 -1.73 -5.85
CA LEU A 13 1.50 -1.19 -4.51
C LEU A 13 1.64 0.34 -4.48
N ASP A 14 2.46 0.90 -5.38
CA ASP A 14 2.62 2.36 -5.43
C ASP A 14 1.31 3.07 -5.82
N SER A 15 0.55 2.51 -6.75
CA SER A 15 -0.75 3.04 -7.13
C SER A 15 -1.73 2.96 -5.96
N LEU A 16 -1.68 1.88 -5.20
CA LEU A 16 -2.52 1.70 -4.02
C LEU A 16 -2.28 2.80 -3.00
N LEU A 17 -1.03 3.11 -2.71
CA LEU A 17 -0.68 4.14 -1.74
C LEU A 17 -1.16 5.53 -2.20
N LYS A 18 -1.06 5.82 -3.49
CA LYS A 18 -1.58 7.08 -4.04
C LYS A 18 -3.10 7.11 -3.99
N PHE A 19 -3.75 6.05 -4.42
CA PHE A 19 -5.20 5.97 -4.49
C PHE A 19 -5.85 6.08 -3.12
N SER A 20 -5.21 5.50 -2.10
CA SER A 20 -5.72 5.56 -0.72
C SER A 20 -5.49 6.90 -0.05
N GLY A 21 -4.65 7.76 -0.63
CA GLY A 21 -4.29 9.04 -0.03
C GLY A 21 -3.16 8.95 0.99
N ILE A 22 -2.61 7.76 1.24
CA ILE A 22 -1.46 7.61 2.15
C ILE A 22 -0.24 8.32 1.58
N ALA A 23 -0.02 8.20 0.26
CA ALA A 23 1.01 8.95 -0.43
C ALA A 23 0.37 10.04 -1.27
N GLY A 24 0.98 11.22 -1.29
CA GLY A 24 0.47 12.35 -2.05
C GLY A 24 0.68 12.20 -3.55
N ASP A 25 1.78 11.55 -3.94
CA ASP A 25 2.10 11.32 -5.35
C ASP A 25 2.99 10.08 -5.49
N GLY A 26 3.44 9.80 -6.72
CA GLY A 26 4.27 8.63 -7.00
C GLY A 26 5.64 8.69 -6.34
N THR A 27 6.19 9.89 -6.14
CA THR A 27 7.47 10.06 -5.46
C THR A 27 7.34 9.69 -4.00
N ASP A 28 6.30 10.17 -3.33
CA ASP A 28 6.04 9.82 -1.93
C ASP A 28 5.84 8.32 -1.76
N ALA A 29 5.06 7.71 -2.65
CA ALA A 29 4.82 6.26 -2.62
C ALA A 29 6.15 5.50 -2.77
N LYS A 30 6.99 5.90 -3.71
CA LYS A 30 8.29 5.28 -3.93
C LYS A 30 9.16 5.35 -2.68
N ILE A 31 9.21 6.52 -2.04
CA ILE A 31 10.01 6.73 -0.84
C ILE A 31 9.53 5.82 0.29
N LEU A 32 8.22 5.78 0.56
CA LEU A 32 7.67 4.94 1.62
C LEU A 32 8.00 3.46 1.39
N ILE A 33 7.86 3.00 0.17
CA ILE A 33 8.12 1.60 -0.15
C ILE A 33 9.61 1.28 -0.05
N SER A 34 10.47 2.11 -0.64
CA SER A 34 11.92 1.86 -0.65
C SER A 34 12.56 2.00 0.73
N GLU A 35 11.98 2.81 1.60
CA GLU A 35 12.48 2.97 2.98
C GLU A 35 12.05 1.83 3.90
N GLY A 36 11.26 0.89 3.39
CA GLY A 36 10.82 -0.26 4.18
C GLY A 36 9.67 0.06 5.12
N CYS A 37 8.91 1.12 4.84
CA CYS A 37 7.78 1.51 5.68
C CYS A 37 6.52 0.68 5.41
N VAL A 38 6.51 -0.12 4.35
CA VAL A 38 5.32 -0.80 3.87
C VAL A 38 5.45 -2.31 4.06
N THR A 39 4.42 -2.93 4.65
CA THR A 39 4.31 -4.38 4.71
C THR A 39 3.07 -4.82 3.95
N VAL A 40 3.16 -5.97 3.31
CA VAL A 40 2.07 -6.63 2.60
C VAL A 40 1.89 -7.99 3.26
N ASN A 41 0.71 -8.22 3.85
CA ASN A 41 0.41 -9.45 4.58
C ASN A 41 1.51 -9.76 5.62
N ASP A 42 1.90 -8.74 6.38
CA ASP A 42 2.89 -8.79 7.46
C ASP A 42 4.34 -9.00 6.99
N GLU A 43 4.60 -8.93 5.69
CA GLU A 43 5.95 -9.02 5.15
C GLU A 43 6.37 -7.69 4.53
N LYS A 44 7.57 -7.23 4.86
CA LYS A 44 8.11 -6.00 4.30
C LYS A 44 8.23 -6.11 2.78
N GLU A 45 7.74 -5.12 2.07
CA GLU A 45 7.79 -5.07 0.62
C GLU A 45 8.50 -3.81 0.15
N ILE A 46 9.54 -3.96 -0.65
CA ILE A 46 10.30 -2.83 -1.18
C ILE A 46 10.12 -2.64 -2.68
N ARG A 47 9.31 -3.49 -3.32
CA ARG A 47 9.03 -3.38 -4.76
C ARG A 47 7.76 -2.57 -4.96
N ARG A 48 7.86 -1.40 -5.56
CA ARG A 48 6.69 -0.55 -5.78
C ARG A 48 5.70 -1.13 -6.79
N GLY A 49 6.18 -2.01 -7.65
CA GLY A 49 5.33 -2.67 -8.66
C GLY A 49 4.66 -3.94 -8.19
N ARG A 50 4.78 -4.29 -6.89
CA ARG A 50 4.14 -5.50 -6.36
C ARG A 50 2.64 -5.47 -6.64
N LYS A 51 2.11 -6.55 -7.22
CA LYS A 51 0.68 -6.69 -7.47
C LYS A 51 -0.03 -7.02 -6.17
N ILE A 52 -1.06 -6.25 -5.86
CA ILE A 52 -1.86 -6.41 -4.65
C ILE A 52 -3.25 -6.87 -5.07
N TYR A 53 -3.67 -8.01 -4.57
CA TYR A 53 -4.94 -8.63 -4.92
C TYR A 53 -5.99 -8.42 -3.82
N PRO A 54 -7.27 -8.55 -4.13
CA PRO A 54 -8.33 -8.47 -3.11
C PRO A 54 -8.05 -9.47 -1.98
N GLY A 55 -8.25 -9.03 -0.74
CA GLY A 55 -7.95 -9.79 0.46
C GLY A 55 -6.59 -9.50 1.06
N TYR A 56 -5.70 -8.85 0.33
CA TYR A 56 -4.38 -8.49 0.88
C TYR A 56 -4.51 -7.34 1.87
N GLU A 57 -3.69 -7.39 2.91
CA GLU A 57 -3.64 -6.36 3.95
C GLU A 57 -2.31 -5.62 3.86
N ILE A 58 -2.38 -4.30 3.82
CA ILE A 58 -1.23 -3.44 3.68
C ILE A 58 -1.13 -2.55 4.92
N LYS A 59 0.08 -2.45 5.45
CA LYS A 59 0.36 -1.59 6.60
C LYS A 59 1.49 -0.65 6.23
N VAL A 60 1.32 0.62 6.52
CA VAL A 60 2.35 1.64 6.31
C VAL A 60 2.64 2.29 7.65
N GLU A 61 3.91 2.25 8.05
CA GLU A 61 4.36 2.86 9.30
C GLU A 61 5.41 3.91 8.98
N TYR A 62 5.12 5.17 9.35
CA TYR A 62 6.00 6.29 9.03
C TYR A 62 5.88 7.36 10.11
N GLU A 63 7.01 7.79 10.64
CA GLU A 63 7.09 8.84 11.65
C GLU A 63 6.16 8.62 12.85
N GLY A 64 6.08 7.37 13.32
CA GLY A 64 5.24 7.01 14.45
C GLY A 64 3.77 6.87 14.14
N GLN A 65 3.37 7.07 12.88
CA GLN A 65 1.99 6.89 12.45
C GLN A 65 1.85 5.56 11.70
N ILE A 66 0.73 4.90 11.91
CA ILE A 66 0.45 3.61 11.28
C ILE A 66 -0.87 3.73 10.53
N ALA A 67 -0.84 3.37 9.25
CA ALA A 67 -2.04 3.25 8.43
C ALA A 67 -2.20 1.80 8.01
N GLU A 68 -3.39 1.26 8.16
CA GLU A 68 -3.69 -0.12 7.77
C GLU A 68 -4.89 -0.14 6.84
N LEU A 69 -4.79 -0.93 5.76
CA LEU A 69 -5.92 -1.08 4.87
C LEU A 69 -5.96 -2.49 4.29
N ARG A 70 -7.17 -2.89 3.89
CA ARG A 70 -7.41 -4.15 3.20
C ARG A 70 -7.99 -3.83 1.83
N VAL A 71 -7.48 -4.50 0.80
CA VAL A 71 -8.00 -4.37 -0.56
C VAL A 71 -9.19 -5.32 -0.70
N CYS A 72 -10.26 -4.82 -1.31
CA CYS A 72 -11.45 -5.63 -1.60
C CYS A 72 -11.94 -5.35 -3.03
N SER A 73 -12.77 -6.20 -3.52
CA SER A 73 -13.34 -6.05 -4.88
C SER A 73 -14.84 -5.76 -4.84
#